data_386d4048badec548d0b54851b399f41f
#
_entry.id   386d4048badec548d0b54851b399f41f
#
_cell.length_a   1.000
_cell.length_b   1.000
_cell.length_c   1.000
_cell.angle_alpha   90.00
_cell.angle_beta   90.00
_cell.angle_gamma   90.00
#
_symmetry.space_group_name_H-M   'P 1'
#
loop_
_entity.id
_entity.type
_entity.pdbx_description
1 polymer ?
#
loop_
_entity_poly.entity_id
_entity_poly.type
_entity_poly.pdbx_seq_one_letter_code
_entity_poly.pdbx_strand_id
1 'polypeptide(L)'
;MAAAVGAAARQPGNAAVAQVSVYGPMVTKAQADATAAGAKAGADYAATNGPKLVQDLGTAGAQMAALVKNEILAKGAKYVIVANLPDVASTPAGKARTADIQQLITAMVNAFNTQLKSGIGVDDRLLYVDLYSVSNDQVKNPGPYGLTNTSSPACGPNALGTTSLICTNSNTVAGDVSRYMFADDIHPTPFENNLIARLVLKEMAVKGWL
;
A
#
# COMPACT_ATOMS: atom_id res chain seq x y z
N MET A 1 14.05 26.19 1.38
CA MET A 1 13.26 27.27 0.73
C MET A 1 13.54 28.64 1.32
N ALA A 2 13.37 28.88 2.63
CA ALA A 2 13.65 30.20 3.27
C ALA A 2 15.06 30.75 2.96
N ALA A 3 16.10 29.92 2.97
CA ALA A 3 17.46 30.34 2.64
C ALA A 3 17.60 30.79 1.18
N ALA A 4 16.93 30.12 0.24
CA ALA A 4 16.97 30.49 -1.19
C ALA A 4 16.24 31.82 -1.44
N VAL A 5 15.08 32.03 -0.79
CA VAL A 5 14.33 33.30 -0.83
C VAL A 5 15.15 34.44 -0.23
N GLY A 6 15.81 34.20 0.91
CA GLY A 6 16.69 35.19 1.53
C GLY A 6 17.94 35.52 0.70
N ALA A 7 18.48 34.56 -0.06
CA ALA A 7 19.57 34.80 -1.00
C ALA A 7 19.10 35.61 -2.21
N ALA A 8 17.96 35.27 -2.77
CA ALA A 8 17.37 36.05 -3.91
C ALA A 8 17.01 37.46 -3.51
N ALA A 9 16.47 37.69 -2.31
CA ALA A 9 16.10 39.02 -1.81
C ALA A 9 17.31 39.95 -1.60
N ARG A 10 18.52 39.39 -1.43
CA ARG A 10 19.77 40.18 -1.29
C ARG A 10 20.32 40.69 -2.60
N GLN A 11 19.81 40.24 -3.73
CA GLN A 11 20.19 40.77 -5.03
C GLN A 11 19.61 42.17 -5.24
N PRO A 12 20.36 43.12 -5.88
CA PRO A 12 19.87 44.45 -6.18
C PRO A 12 18.52 44.41 -6.95
N GLY A 13 17.53 45.14 -6.49
CA GLY A 13 16.19 45.18 -7.07
C GLY A 13 15.23 44.07 -6.60
N ASN A 14 15.68 43.10 -5.85
CA ASN A 14 14.86 41.94 -5.45
C ASN A 14 14.37 42.00 -3.99
N ALA A 15 14.50 43.11 -3.28
CA ALA A 15 14.10 43.22 -1.87
C ALA A 15 12.63 42.81 -1.61
N ALA A 16 11.73 43.10 -2.56
CA ALA A 16 10.33 42.69 -2.45
C ALA A 16 10.11 41.16 -2.44
N VAL A 17 11.03 40.38 -2.97
CA VAL A 17 10.95 38.90 -3.01
C VAL A 17 10.90 38.32 -1.61
N ALA A 18 11.46 39.00 -0.59
CA ALA A 18 11.39 38.59 0.80
C ALA A 18 9.99 38.73 1.44
N GLN A 19 9.10 39.47 0.81
CA GLN A 19 7.72 39.65 1.33
C GLN A 19 6.87 38.42 1.02
N VAL A 20 6.13 37.90 2.04
CA VAL A 20 5.25 36.74 1.88
C VAL A 20 4.21 36.93 0.77
N SER A 21 3.69 38.16 0.60
CA SER A 21 2.74 38.53 -0.48
C SER A 21 3.32 38.34 -1.87
N VAL A 22 4.63 38.39 -2.02
CA VAL A 22 5.31 38.22 -3.32
C VAL A 22 5.78 36.79 -3.52
N TYR A 23 6.54 36.22 -2.58
CA TYR A 23 7.06 34.86 -2.77
C TYR A 23 6.04 33.75 -2.45
N GLY A 24 5.02 34.02 -1.62
CA GLY A 24 3.99 33.04 -1.27
C GLY A 24 3.29 32.44 -2.51
N PRO A 25 2.71 33.27 -3.40
CA PRO A 25 2.12 32.78 -4.65
C PRO A 25 3.12 32.05 -5.56
N MET A 26 4.38 32.51 -5.63
CA MET A 26 5.42 31.84 -6.41
C MET A 26 5.77 30.45 -5.88
N VAL A 27 5.87 30.31 -4.56
CA VAL A 27 6.10 29.01 -3.90
C VAL A 27 4.93 28.08 -4.15
N THR A 28 3.69 28.55 -3.97
CA THR A 28 2.48 27.77 -4.24
C THR A 28 2.43 27.30 -5.70
N LYS A 29 2.73 28.20 -6.63
CA LYS A 29 2.78 27.85 -8.05
C LYS A 29 3.89 26.82 -8.34
N ALA A 30 5.09 27.01 -7.82
CA ALA A 30 6.19 26.09 -8.01
C ALA A 30 5.88 24.70 -7.45
N GLN A 31 5.21 24.61 -6.30
CA GLN A 31 4.74 23.35 -5.72
C GLN A 31 3.68 22.69 -6.62
N ALA A 32 2.72 23.46 -7.12
CA ALA A 32 1.71 22.94 -8.02
C ALA A 32 2.31 22.43 -9.34
N ASP A 33 3.24 23.20 -9.93
CA ASP A 33 3.94 22.82 -11.16
C ASP A 33 4.78 21.54 -10.95
N ALA A 34 5.49 21.44 -9.83
CA ALA A 34 6.27 20.25 -9.48
C ALA A 34 5.38 19.02 -9.27
N THR A 35 4.24 19.21 -8.61
CA THR A 35 3.25 18.12 -8.42
C THR A 35 2.68 17.66 -9.76
N ALA A 36 2.30 18.61 -10.64
CA ALA A 36 1.78 18.28 -11.96
C ALA A 36 2.83 17.58 -12.84
N ALA A 37 4.08 18.07 -12.83
CA ALA A 37 5.17 17.45 -13.55
C ALA A 37 5.47 16.03 -13.04
N GLY A 38 5.46 15.82 -11.73
CA GLY A 38 5.63 14.51 -11.12
C GLY A 38 4.50 13.53 -11.47
N ALA A 39 3.25 14.00 -11.43
CA ALA A 39 2.08 13.21 -11.84
C ALA A 39 2.16 12.80 -13.32
N LYS A 40 2.52 13.77 -14.20
CA LYS A 40 2.71 13.48 -15.63
C LYS A 40 3.82 12.48 -15.88
N ALA A 41 4.98 12.67 -15.27
CA ALA A 41 6.09 11.73 -15.42
C ALA A 41 5.73 10.30 -14.94
N GLY A 42 4.98 10.21 -13.84
CA GLY A 42 4.45 8.94 -13.35
C GLY A 42 3.47 8.28 -14.32
N ALA A 43 2.57 9.04 -14.92
CA ALA A 43 1.62 8.55 -15.93
C ALA A 43 2.34 8.10 -17.20
N ASP A 44 3.29 8.89 -17.71
CA ASP A 44 4.09 8.55 -18.89
C ASP A 44 4.90 7.27 -18.67
N TYR A 45 5.50 7.13 -17.47
CA TYR A 45 6.22 5.90 -17.10
C TYR A 45 5.29 4.69 -17.04
N ALA A 46 4.11 4.85 -16.42
CA ALA A 46 3.12 3.78 -16.32
C ALA A 46 2.60 3.35 -17.70
N ALA A 47 2.32 4.31 -18.59
CA ALA A 47 1.88 4.02 -19.96
C ALA A 47 2.95 3.24 -20.75
N THR A 48 4.22 3.62 -20.59
CA THR A 48 5.34 3.00 -21.32
C THR A 48 5.72 1.64 -20.73
N ASN A 49 5.76 1.50 -19.41
CA ASN A 49 6.30 0.34 -18.71
C ASN A 49 5.22 -0.56 -18.10
N GLY A 50 3.98 -0.10 -18.03
CA GLY A 50 2.87 -0.81 -17.38
C GLY A 50 2.74 -2.27 -17.80
N PRO A 51 2.71 -2.61 -19.10
CA PRO A 51 2.62 -4.00 -19.55
C PRO A 51 3.76 -4.88 -19.02
N LYS A 52 5.00 -4.32 -19.02
CA LYS A 52 6.16 -5.04 -18.48
C LYS A 52 6.05 -5.22 -16.96
N LEU A 53 5.61 -4.22 -16.22
CA LEU A 53 5.43 -4.32 -14.77
C LEU A 53 4.40 -5.40 -14.40
N VAL A 54 3.30 -5.49 -15.14
CA VAL A 54 2.29 -6.55 -14.96
C VAL A 54 2.90 -7.92 -15.24
N GLN A 55 3.66 -8.06 -16.32
CA GLN A 55 4.36 -9.30 -16.66
C GLN A 55 5.39 -9.69 -15.57
N ASP A 56 6.18 -8.74 -15.10
CA ASP A 56 7.21 -8.96 -14.09
C ASP A 56 6.58 -9.43 -12.76
N LEU A 57 5.46 -8.83 -12.35
CA LEU A 57 4.71 -9.28 -11.16
C LEU A 57 4.10 -10.67 -11.36
N GLY A 58 3.57 -10.98 -12.55
CA GLY A 58 3.12 -12.34 -12.87
C GLY A 58 4.27 -13.34 -12.76
N THR A 59 5.44 -13.00 -13.29
CA THR A 59 6.65 -13.83 -13.20
C THR A 59 7.06 -14.04 -11.73
N ALA A 60 7.02 -13.00 -10.91
CA ALA A 60 7.31 -13.11 -9.47
C ALA A 60 6.32 -14.04 -8.75
N GLY A 61 5.03 -13.99 -9.09
CA GLY A 61 4.02 -14.91 -8.57
C GLY A 61 4.33 -16.38 -8.92
N ALA A 62 4.71 -16.65 -10.18
CA ALA A 62 5.11 -17.98 -10.61
C ALA A 62 6.40 -18.45 -9.90
N GLN A 63 7.37 -17.57 -9.71
CA GLN A 63 8.61 -17.86 -8.99
C GLN A 63 8.33 -18.17 -7.52
N MET A 64 7.46 -17.41 -6.86
CA MET A 64 7.05 -17.70 -5.49
C MET A 64 6.38 -19.08 -5.38
N ALA A 65 5.51 -19.43 -6.31
CA ALA A 65 4.90 -20.75 -6.37
C ALA A 65 5.95 -21.87 -6.52
N ALA A 66 6.96 -21.66 -7.36
CA ALA A 66 8.05 -22.62 -7.52
C ALA A 66 8.89 -22.77 -6.24
N LEU A 67 9.19 -21.67 -5.55
CA LEU A 67 9.89 -21.71 -4.25
C LEU A 67 9.08 -22.47 -3.20
N VAL A 68 7.77 -22.24 -3.09
CA VAL A 68 6.90 -22.99 -2.17
C VAL A 68 6.97 -24.49 -2.46
N LYS A 69 6.92 -24.88 -3.73
CA LYS A 69 6.97 -26.30 -4.11
C LYS A 69 8.35 -26.91 -3.90
N ASN A 70 9.41 -26.27 -4.34
CA ASN A 70 10.74 -26.86 -4.44
C ASN A 70 11.54 -26.71 -3.14
N GLU A 71 11.37 -25.57 -2.42
CA GLU A 71 12.19 -25.27 -1.25
C GLU A 71 11.44 -25.46 0.07
N ILE A 72 10.10 -25.62 0.05
CA ILE A 72 9.31 -25.81 1.26
C ILE A 72 8.66 -27.19 1.23
N LEU A 73 7.75 -27.47 0.29
CA LEU A 73 7.02 -28.74 0.24
C LEU A 73 7.94 -29.92 -0.06
N ALA A 74 8.88 -29.76 -1.01
CA ALA A 74 9.86 -30.82 -1.35
C ALA A 74 10.84 -31.11 -0.22
N LYS A 75 11.03 -30.18 0.72
CA LYS A 75 11.86 -30.37 1.93
C LYS A 75 11.08 -31.00 3.11
N GLY A 76 9.83 -31.40 2.88
CA GLY A 76 9.05 -32.17 3.84
C GLY A 76 8.13 -31.35 4.74
N ALA A 77 7.89 -30.08 4.46
CA ALA A 77 6.89 -29.30 5.19
C ALA A 77 5.50 -29.93 5.06
N LYS A 78 4.79 -30.05 6.19
CA LYS A 78 3.48 -30.75 6.27
C LYS A 78 2.29 -29.77 6.30
N TYR A 79 2.49 -28.56 6.78
CA TYR A 79 1.46 -27.52 6.90
C TYR A 79 2.05 -26.23 6.36
N VAL A 80 1.63 -25.84 5.15
CA VAL A 80 2.15 -24.64 4.46
C VAL A 80 0.99 -23.72 4.13
N ILE A 81 1.03 -22.52 4.65
CA ILE A 81 0.04 -21.48 4.37
C ILE A 81 0.65 -20.49 3.40
N VAL A 82 -0.02 -20.24 2.28
CA VAL A 82 0.37 -19.26 1.29
C VAL A 82 -0.76 -18.25 1.15
N ALA A 83 -0.49 -17.01 1.53
CA ALA A 83 -1.41 -15.91 1.29
C ALA A 83 -1.08 -15.21 -0.02
N ASN A 84 -2.10 -14.77 -0.75
CA ASN A 84 -1.92 -13.90 -1.90
C ASN A 84 -1.74 -12.43 -1.46
N LEU A 85 -1.42 -11.55 -2.41
CA LEU A 85 -1.36 -10.12 -2.17
C LEU A 85 -2.77 -9.57 -1.92
N PRO A 86 -2.96 -8.71 -0.90
CA PRO A 86 -4.22 -7.99 -0.69
C PRO A 86 -4.47 -6.95 -1.80
N ASP A 87 -5.63 -6.29 -1.78
CA ASP A 87 -5.96 -5.20 -2.70
C ASP A 87 -5.15 -3.92 -2.36
N VAL A 88 -3.93 -3.86 -2.89
CA VAL A 88 -3.00 -2.74 -2.68
C VAL A 88 -3.55 -1.42 -3.25
N ALA A 89 -4.35 -1.47 -4.32
CA ALA A 89 -4.94 -0.26 -4.91
C ALA A 89 -5.95 0.42 -3.97
N SER A 90 -6.55 -0.34 -3.05
CA SER A 90 -7.50 0.18 -2.05
C SER A 90 -6.85 0.73 -0.79
N THR A 91 -5.53 0.63 -0.63
CA THR A 91 -4.80 1.27 0.49
C THR A 91 -4.85 2.80 0.39
N PRO A 92 -4.62 3.55 1.47
CA PRO A 92 -4.50 5.02 1.40
C PRO A 92 -3.46 5.47 0.36
N ALA A 93 -2.30 4.80 0.27
CA ALA A 93 -1.28 5.09 -0.74
C ALA A 93 -1.77 4.81 -2.17
N GLY A 94 -2.52 3.73 -2.38
CA GLY A 94 -3.13 3.39 -3.67
C GLY A 94 -4.19 4.41 -4.08
N LYS A 95 -5.11 4.72 -3.17
CA LYS A 95 -6.18 5.71 -3.40
C LYS A 95 -5.67 7.12 -3.66
N ALA A 96 -4.49 7.47 -3.18
CA ALA A 96 -3.84 8.76 -3.45
C ALA A 96 -3.27 8.86 -4.88
N ARG A 97 -3.29 7.77 -5.66
CA ARG A 97 -2.82 7.75 -7.06
C ARG A 97 -3.94 8.09 -8.03
N THR A 98 -3.56 8.47 -9.26
CA THR A 98 -4.52 8.64 -10.36
C THR A 98 -5.22 7.31 -10.69
N ALA A 99 -6.39 7.38 -11.33
CA ALA A 99 -7.17 6.20 -11.68
C ALA A 99 -6.38 5.19 -12.53
N ASP A 100 -5.57 5.67 -13.48
CA ASP A 100 -4.75 4.82 -14.35
C ASP A 100 -3.69 4.06 -13.54
N ILE A 101 -3.05 4.72 -12.57
CA ILE A 101 -2.09 4.09 -11.67
C ILE A 101 -2.77 3.08 -10.75
N GLN A 102 -3.96 3.38 -10.23
CA GLN A 102 -4.74 2.43 -9.45
C GLN A 102 -5.08 1.17 -10.27
N GLN A 103 -5.50 1.35 -11.53
CA GLN A 103 -5.76 0.25 -12.45
C GLN A 103 -4.50 -0.59 -12.73
N LEU A 104 -3.36 0.07 -12.92
CA LEU A 104 -2.08 -0.61 -13.11
C LEU A 104 -1.71 -1.43 -11.86
N ILE A 105 -1.81 -0.87 -10.65
CA ILE A 105 -1.56 -1.59 -9.39
C ILE A 105 -2.48 -2.82 -9.30
N THR A 106 -3.77 -2.64 -9.60
CA THR A 106 -4.73 -3.76 -9.61
C THR A 106 -4.34 -4.85 -10.60
N ALA A 107 -3.93 -4.48 -11.83
CA ALA A 107 -3.48 -5.43 -12.84
C ALA A 107 -2.23 -6.20 -12.40
N MET A 108 -1.26 -5.51 -11.79
CA MET A 108 -0.03 -6.10 -11.25
C MET A 108 -0.34 -7.12 -10.14
N VAL A 109 -1.17 -6.74 -9.16
CA VAL A 109 -1.60 -7.63 -8.07
C VAL A 109 -2.33 -8.85 -8.60
N ASN A 110 -3.25 -8.66 -9.54
CA ASN A 110 -4.00 -9.75 -10.16
C ASN A 110 -3.09 -10.70 -10.94
N ALA A 111 -2.08 -10.19 -11.67
CA ALA A 111 -1.12 -11.01 -12.39
C ALA A 111 -0.30 -11.88 -11.42
N PHE A 112 0.21 -11.29 -10.35
CA PHE A 112 0.92 -12.02 -9.29
C PHE A 112 0.02 -13.12 -8.69
N ASN A 113 -1.16 -12.75 -8.20
CA ASN A 113 -2.07 -13.66 -7.52
C ASN A 113 -2.53 -14.81 -8.41
N THR A 114 -2.79 -14.52 -9.69
CA THR A 114 -3.17 -15.55 -10.68
C THR A 114 -2.05 -16.55 -10.89
N GLN A 115 -0.83 -16.09 -11.12
CA GLN A 115 0.33 -16.95 -11.35
C GLN A 115 0.73 -17.73 -10.10
N LEU A 116 0.67 -17.10 -8.92
CA LEU A 116 0.88 -17.76 -7.64
C LEU A 116 -0.11 -18.91 -7.47
N LYS A 117 -1.42 -18.62 -7.57
CA LYS A 117 -2.48 -19.62 -7.37
C LYS A 117 -2.37 -20.78 -8.37
N SER A 118 -2.17 -20.47 -9.64
CA SER A 118 -1.98 -21.49 -10.68
C SER A 118 -0.74 -22.33 -10.44
N GLY A 119 0.37 -21.69 -10.09
CA GLY A 119 1.66 -22.33 -9.90
C GLY A 119 1.74 -23.25 -8.67
N ILE A 120 1.12 -22.89 -7.55
CA ILE A 120 1.09 -23.77 -6.36
C ILE A 120 0.23 -25.01 -6.59
N GLY A 121 -0.85 -24.90 -7.39
CA GLY A 121 -1.75 -26.03 -7.68
C GLY A 121 -2.51 -26.52 -6.44
N VAL A 122 -2.82 -27.81 -6.42
CA VAL A 122 -3.49 -28.49 -5.30
C VAL A 122 -2.51 -29.43 -4.60
N ASP A 123 -2.36 -29.26 -3.30
CA ASP A 123 -1.57 -30.15 -2.43
C ASP A 123 -2.23 -30.14 -1.04
N ASP A 124 -2.43 -31.33 -0.44
CA ASP A 124 -3.10 -31.44 0.85
C ASP A 124 -2.32 -30.77 2.00
N ARG A 125 -1.02 -30.59 1.82
CA ARG A 125 -0.13 -29.90 2.77
C ARG A 125 -0.14 -28.40 2.61
N LEU A 126 -0.92 -27.85 1.64
CA LEU A 126 -0.95 -26.43 1.31
C LEU A 126 -2.34 -25.85 1.54
N LEU A 127 -2.39 -24.71 2.22
CA LEU A 127 -3.56 -23.86 2.40
C LEU A 127 -3.32 -22.54 1.68
N TYR A 128 -4.16 -22.22 0.70
CA TYR A 128 -4.14 -20.91 0.04
C TYR A 128 -5.14 -19.99 0.73
N VAL A 129 -4.68 -18.81 1.18
CA VAL A 129 -5.50 -17.79 1.84
C VAL A 129 -5.67 -16.60 0.90
N ASP A 130 -6.91 -16.29 0.54
CA ASP A 130 -7.26 -15.20 -0.37
C ASP A 130 -7.44 -13.88 0.36
N LEU A 131 -6.31 -13.20 0.64
CA LEU A 131 -6.32 -11.86 1.25
C LEU A 131 -6.86 -10.80 0.29
N TYR A 132 -6.73 -10.99 -1.04
CA TYR A 132 -7.25 -10.03 -2.01
C TYR A 132 -8.77 -9.86 -1.89
N SER A 133 -9.49 -10.98 -1.93
CA SER A 133 -10.96 -10.95 -1.84
C SER A 133 -11.42 -10.41 -0.49
N VAL A 134 -10.75 -10.81 0.59
CA VAL A 134 -11.13 -10.36 1.95
C VAL A 134 -10.85 -8.89 2.15
N SER A 135 -9.66 -8.37 1.80
CA SER A 135 -9.35 -6.94 1.93
C SER A 135 -10.27 -6.06 1.08
N ASN A 136 -10.64 -6.54 -0.12
CA ASN A 136 -11.59 -5.85 -0.98
C ASN A 136 -13.00 -5.78 -0.35
N ASP A 137 -13.45 -6.88 0.28
CA ASP A 137 -14.74 -6.91 0.98
C ASP A 137 -14.70 -6.03 2.25
N GLN A 138 -13.63 -6.06 3.02
CA GLN A 138 -13.44 -5.20 4.20
C GLN A 138 -13.56 -3.71 3.86
N VAL A 139 -12.97 -3.29 2.73
CA VAL A 139 -13.07 -1.90 2.25
C VAL A 139 -14.49 -1.54 1.83
N LYS A 140 -15.20 -2.46 1.16
CA LYS A 140 -16.57 -2.23 0.66
C LYS A 140 -17.64 -2.37 1.75
N ASN A 141 -17.45 -3.32 2.65
CA ASN A 141 -18.40 -3.74 3.68
C ASN A 141 -17.73 -3.79 5.06
N PRO A 142 -17.25 -2.67 5.64
CA PRO A 142 -16.44 -2.68 6.87
C PRO A 142 -17.20 -3.14 8.12
N GLY A 143 -18.51 -2.95 8.16
CA GLY A 143 -19.36 -3.23 9.33
C GLY A 143 -19.24 -4.64 9.89
N PRO A 144 -19.40 -5.72 9.09
CA PRO A 144 -19.28 -7.11 9.55
C PRO A 144 -17.92 -7.44 10.17
N TYR A 145 -16.87 -6.73 9.78
CA TYR A 145 -15.51 -6.88 10.32
C TYR A 145 -15.26 -6.03 11.58
N GLY A 146 -16.21 -5.14 11.93
CA GLY A 146 -16.07 -4.19 13.02
C GLY A 146 -15.09 -3.05 12.72
N LEU A 147 -14.75 -2.83 11.46
CA LEU A 147 -13.90 -1.73 11.02
C LEU A 147 -14.70 -0.42 11.01
N THR A 148 -14.08 0.66 11.49
CA THR A 148 -14.67 2.00 11.51
C THR A 148 -14.08 2.93 10.46
N ASN A 149 -12.89 2.62 9.95
CA ASN A 149 -12.23 3.38 8.89
C ASN A 149 -11.34 2.45 8.05
N THR A 150 -11.54 2.48 6.72
CA THR A 150 -10.80 1.68 5.73
C THR A 150 -10.13 2.53 4.66
N SER A 151 -9.94 3.83 4.91
CA SER A 151 -9.43 4.77 3.92
C SER A 151 -8.34 5.71 4.41
N SER A 152 -8.20 5.87 5.72
CA SER A 152 -7.27 6.82 6.32
C SER A 152 -6.32 6.13 7.30
N PRO A 153 -5.07 6.60 7.42
CA PRO A 153 -4.14 6.13 8.44
C PRO A 153 -4.62 6.43 9.86
N ALA A 154 -4.34 5.51 10.78
CA ALA A 154 -4.52 5.72 12.23
C ALA A 154 -3.39 6.58 12.82
N CYS A 155 -2.19 6.49 12.24
CA CYS A 155 -1.02 7.27 12.64
C CYS A 155 -1.05 8.66 11.99
N GLY A 156 -0.92 9.68 12.81
CA GLY A 156 -0.78 11.06 12.37
C GLY A 156 0.68 11.43 12.06
N PRO A 157 0.92 12.72 11.75
CA PRO A 157 2.26 13.23 11.47
C PRO A 157 3.23 12.99 12.63
N ASN A 158 4.47 12.62 12.31
CA ASN A 158 5.57 12.46 13.26
C ASN A 158 6.81 13.16 12.70
N ALA A 159 7.60 13.81 13.57
CA ALA A 159 8.82 14.50 13.18
C ALA A 159 9.88 13.57 12.53
N LEU A 160 9.82 12.27 12.81
CA LEU A 160 10.73 11.26 12.27
C LEU A 160 10.23 10.65 10.93
N GLY A 161 8.98 10.92 10.52
CA GLY A 161 8.41 10.40 9.28
C GLY A 161 6.93 10.01 9.41
N THR A 162 6.40 9.32 8.41
CA THR A 162 4.97 8.95 8.30
C THR A 162 4.73 7.44 8.42
N THR A 163 5.77 6.63 8.63
CA THR A 163 5.64 5.16 8.72
C THR A 163 5.08 4.73 10.07
N SER A 164 4.32 3.66 10.08
CA SER A 164 3.78 3.03 11.30
C SER A 164 4.85 2.53 12.29
N LEU A 165 6.10 2.31 11.82
CA LEU A 165 7.23 1.89 12.67
C LEU A 165 7.56 2.86 13.79
N ILE A 166 7.25 4.14 13.62
CA ILE A 166 7.50 5.21 14.59
C ILE A 166 6.21 5.75 15.20
N CYS A 167 5.08 5.09 14.92
CA CYS A 167 3.77 5.45 15.47
C CYS A 167 3.67 5.04 16.94
N THR A 168 3.21 5.96 17.75
CA THR A 168 2.95 5.76 19.17
C THR A 168 1.57 6.32 19.52
N ASN A 169 1.07 6.04 20.72
CA ASN A 169 -0.21 6.57 21.17
C ASN A 169 -0.26 8.11 21.18
N SER A 170 0.89 8.79 21.21
CA SER A 170 0.96 10.25 21.22
C SER A 170 0.85 10.89 19.84
N ASN A 171 0.94 10.13 18.77
CA ASN A 171 0.87 10.63 17.39
C ASN A 171 -0.16 9.90 16.52
N THR A 172 -1.17 9.25 17.12
CA THR A 172 -2.36 8.83 16.39
C THR A 172 -3.21 10.04 16.00
N VAL A 173 -4.01 9.91 14.95
CA VAL A 173 -5.01 10.94 14.61
C VAL A 173 -6.05 11.06 15.74
N ALA A 174 -6.74 12.20 15.80
CA ALA A 174 -7.74 12.45 16.84
C ALA A 174 -8.92 11.46 16.72
N GLY A 175 -9.44 11.03 17.88
CA GLY A 175 -10.57 10.12 17.98
C GLY A 175 -10.17 8.67 18.22
N ASP A 176 -11.15 7.78 18.13
CA ASP A 176 -10.92 6.34 18.32
C ASP A 176 -10.42 5.69 17.04
N VAL A 177 -9.15 5.34 17.01
CA VAL A 177 -8.47 4.65 15.90
C VAL A 177 -8.34 3.15 16.10
N SER A 178 -8.87 2.60 17.20
CA SER A 178 -8.67 1.20 17.61
C SER A 178 -9.18 0.20 16.57
N ARG A 179 -10.08 0.62 15.67
CA ARG A 179 -10.69 -0.21 14.63
C ARG A 179 -10.44 0.33 13.22
N TYR A 180 -9.36 1.08 13.03
CA TYR A 180 -8.92 1.46 11.69
C TYR A 180 -8.24 0.28 11.01
N MET A 181 -8.43 0.17 9.68
CA MET A 181 -7.79 -0.86 8.87
C MET A 181 -6.29 -0.59 8.72
N PHE A 182 -5.91 0.67 8.45
CA PHE A 182 -4.53 1.05 8.14
C PHE A 182 -3.88 1.84 9.28
N ALA A 183 -2.66 1.45 9.64
CA ALA A 183 -1.83 2.18 10.59
C ALA A 183 -1.16 3.40 9.93
N ASP A 184 -0.61 3.20 8.74
CA ASP A 184 -0.07 4.23 7.85
C ASP A 184 -0.67 4.09 6.44
N ASP A 185 0.00 4.61 5.43
CA ASP A 185 -0.52 4.61 4.06
C ASP A 185 -0.68 3.22 3.43
N ILE A 186 -0.09 2.17 4.03
CA ILE A 186 -0.08 0.82 3.47
C ILE A 186 -0.19 -0.29 4.52
N HIS A 187 0.39 -0.11 5.70
CA HIS A 187 0.48 -1.17 6.70
C HIS A 187 -0.81 -1.32 7.52
N PRO A 188 -1.21 -2.56 7.83
CA PRO A 188 -2.40 -2.82 8.65
C PRO A 188 -2.18 -2.41 10.11
N THR A 189 -3.27 -2.05 10.79
CA THR A 189 -3.27 -1.85 12.26
C THR A 189 -3.14 -3.18 13.00
N PRO A 190 -2.88 -3.17 14.32
CA PRO A 190 -3.00 -4.38 15.16
C PRO A 190 -4.39 -5.02 15.09
N PHE A 191 -5.45 -4.22 14.94
CA PHE A 191 -6.81 -4.74 14.78
C PHE A 191 -6.97 -5.51 13.48
N GLU A 192 -6.51 -4.95 12.35
CA GLU A 192 -6.56 -5.61 11.05
C GLU A 192 -5.68 -6.87 11.04
N ASN A 193 -4.48 -6.83 11.64
CA ASN A 193 -3.65 -8.03 11.78
C ASN A 193 -4.37 -9.15 12.56
N ASN A 194 -5.19 -8.80 13.56
CA ASN A 194 -6.02 -9.77 14.28
C ASN A 194 -7.12 -10.36 13.37
N LEU A 195 -7.75 -9.55 12.50
CA LEU A 195 -8.73 -10.05 11.52
C LEU A 195 -8.07 -11.02 10.53
N ILE A 196 -6.88 -10.69 10.02
CA ILE A 196 -6.11 -11.58 9.14
C ILE A 196 -5.77 -12.90 9.87
N ALA A 197 -5.31 -12.83 11.12
CA ALA A 197 -5.01 -14.03 11.89
C ALA A 197 -6.24 -14.91 12.10
N ARG A 198 -7.40 -14.32 12.38
CA ARG A 198 -8.68 -15.06 12.49
C ARG A 198 -9.10 -15.71 11.18
N LEU A 199 -8.89 -15.03 10.05
CA LEU A 199 -9.13 -15.61 8.74
C LEU A 199 -8.26 -16.85 8.53
N VAL A 200 -6.96 -16.75 8.78
CA VAL A 200 -6.02 -17.86 8.64
C VAL A 200 -6.44 -19.03 9.52
N LEU A 201 -6.74 -18.80 10.80
CA LEU A 201 -7.19 -19.84 11.73
C LEU A 201 -8.50 -20.48 11.28
N LYS A 202 -9.45 -19.71 10.77
CA LYS A 202 -10.70 -20.22 10.20
C LYS A 202 -10.42 -21.17 9.02
N GLU A 203 -9.58 -20.76 8.09
CA GLU A 203 -9.24 -21.56 6.92
C GLU A 203 -8.47 -22.84 7.31
N MET A 204 -7.60 -22.77 8.34
CA MET A 204 -6.95 -23.94 8.91
C MET A 204 -7.95 -24.91 9.53
N ALA A 205 -8.93 -24.41 10.28
CA ALA A 205 -9.99 -25.24 10.87
C ALA A 205 -10.85 -25.90 9.77
N VAL A 206 -11.23 -25.16 8.72
CA VAL A 206 -11.97 -25.72 7.58
C VAL A 206 -11.18 -26.83 6.88
N LYS A 207 -9.85 -26.68 6.81
CA LYS A 207 -8.96 -27.71 6.24
C LYS A 207 -8.70 -28.90 7.19
N GLY A 208 -9.15 -28.83 8.44
CA GLY A 208 -8.93 -29.88 9.44
C GLY A 208 -7.51 -29.90 10.02
N TRP A 209 -6.86 -28.73 10.07
CA TRP A 209 -5.51 -28.56 10.63
C TRP A 209 -5.51 -28.08 12.09
N LEU A 210 -6.68 -27.79 12.63
CA LEU A 210 -6.92 -27.41 14.03
C LEU A 210 -7.92 -28.37 14.68
#